data_343df1f08894852f4e92070c89bba8af
#
_entry.id   343df1f08894852f4e92070c89bba8af
#
_cell.length_a   1.000
_cell.length_b   1.000
_cell.length_c   1.000
_cell.angle_alpha   90.00
_cell.angle_beta   90.00
_cell.angle_gamma   90.00
#
_symmetry.space_group_name_H-M   'P 1'
#
loop_
_entity.id
_entity.type
_entity.pdbx_description
1 polymer ?
#
loop_
_entity_poly.entity_id
_entity_poly.type
_entity_poly.pdbx_seq_one_letter_code
_entity_poly.pdbx_strand_id
1 'polypeptide(L)'
;MKGAFESTLARLKTFAWKFSEPYRKASSYERWKWFTLACVSSAACVGAEYVFYKYWAIGIDSQVFRCIDARVYLISKTDRRPVRDHIFAIRAANAAPVIPDGERMAKYIRGMPGDLVEITPDFQILVNGRKVGEGLHHLQSSGPEVVKKFIGKRVLKDDEYWVMGTMPKSFDSRYYGPVHFRQIEGRVYAAF
;
A
#
# COMPACT_ATOMS: atom_id res chain seq x y z
N MET A 1 16.87 -35.08 -19.03
CA MET A 1 17.01 -33.92 -18.08
C MET A 1 18.45 -33.70 -17.60
N LYS A 2 19.30 -34.72 -17.34
CA LYS A 2 20.70 -34.52 -16.91
C LYS A 2 21.55 -33.74 -17.92
N GLY A 3 21.46 -34.01 -19.23
CA GLY A 3 22.30 -33.33 -20.23
C GLY A 3 22.06 -31.84 -20.44
N ALA A 4 20.80 -31.38 -20.27
CA ALA A 4 20.48 -29.93 -20.34
C ALA A 4 21.04 -29.15 -19.16
N PHE A 5 21.05 -29.73 -17.96
CA PHE A 5 21.60 -29.14 -16.75
C PHE A 5 23.13 -29.04 -16.84
N GLU A 6 23.82 -30.07 -17.34
CA GLU A 6 25.28 -30.04 -17.51
C GLU A 6 25.72 -29.02 -18.57
N SER A 7 24.98 -28.88 -19.67
CA SER A 7 25.25 -27.88 -20.70
C SER A 7 25.07 -26.45 -20.18
N THR A 8 24.07 -26.21 -19.33
CA THR A 8 23.82 -24.90 -18.69
C THR A 8 24.92 -24.57 -17.67
N LEU A 9 25.34 -25.55 -16.87
CA LEU A 9 26.45 -25.39 -15.94
C LEU A 9 27.79 -25.11 -16.66
N ALA A 10 28.04 -25.79 -17.78
CA ALA A 10 29.23 -25.52 -18.60
C ALA A 10 29.23 -24.12 -19.17
N ARG A 11 28.09 -23.63 -19.67
CA ARG A 11 27.92 -22.25 -20.16
C ARG A 11 28.12 -21.22 -19.07
N LEU A 12 27.57 -21.46 -17.87
CA LEU A 12 27.77 -20.57 -16.72
C LEU A 12 29.24 -20.54 -16.27
N LYS A 13 29.92 -21.67 -16.26
CA LYS A 13 31.36 -21.73 -15.94
C LYS A 13 32.21 -20.99 -16.98
N THR A 14 31.95 -21.15 -18.28
CA THR A 14 32.66 -20.42 -19.34
C THR A 14 32.37 -18.93 -19.30
N PHE A 15 31.15 -18.53 -19.00
CA PHE A 15 30.77 -17.14 -18.82
C PHE A 15 31.49 -16.53 -17.62
N ALA A 16 31.43 -17.18 -16.46
CA ALA A 16 32.12 -16.72 -15.24
C ALA A 16 33.66 -16.66 -15.45
N TRP A 17 34.24 -17.64 -16.13
CA TRP A 17 35.65 -17.64 -16.49
C TRP A 17 36.06 -16.45 -17.36
N LYS A 18 35.26 -16.17 -18.41
CA LYS A 18 35.52 -15.05 -19.32
C LYS A 18 35.41 -13.70 -18.61
N PHE A 19 34.45 -13.56 -17.69
CA PHE A 19 34.28 -12.36 -16.87
C PHE A 19 35.39 -12.15 -15.84
N SER A 20 35.94 -13.23 -15.30
CA SER A 20 37.00 -13.16 -14.28
C SER A 20 38.41 -13.02 -14.90
N GLU A 21 38.58 -13.20 -16.22
CA GLU A 21 39.87 -13.16 -16.86
C GLU A 21 40.60 -11.82 -16.69
N PRO A 22 39.94 -10.63 -16.86
CA PRO A 22 40.62 -9.33 -16.65
C PRO A 22 41.09 -9.19 -15.19
N TYR A 23 40.32 -9.67 -14.20
CA TYR A 23 40.70 -9.60 -12.80
C TYR A 23 41.89 -10.50 -12.47
N ARG A 24 42.00 -11.71 -13.07
CA ARG A 24 43.12 -12.63 -12.84
C ARG A 24 44.41 -12.17 -13.47
N LYS A 25 44.35 -11.45 -14.62
CA LYS A 25 45.51 -10.88 -15.30
C LYS A 25 45.95 -9.53 -14.72
N ALA A 26 45.10 -8.94 -13.85
CA ALA A 26 45.35 -7.64 -13.25
C ALA A 26 46.52 -7.71 -12.24
N SER A 27 47.28 -6.61 -12.13
CA SER A 27 48.26 -6.44 -11.09
C SER A 27 47.63 -6.43 -9.69
N SER A 28 48.43 -6.60 -8.64
CA SER A 28 47.91 -6.53 -7.27
C SER A 28 47.25 -5.18 -6.96
N TYR A 29 47.78 -4.12 -7.49
CA TYR A 29 47.21 -2.76 -7.39
C TYR A 29 45.82 -2.67 -8.04
N GLU A 30 45.70 -3.14 -9.29
CA GLU A 30 44.42 -3.13 -10.01
C GLU A 30 43.35 -3.99 -9.28
N ARG A 31 43.71 -5.15 -8.72
CA ARG A 31 42.81 -5.97 -7.93
C ARG A 31 42.33 -5.26 -6.67
N TRP A 32 43.21 -4.57 -5.95
CA TRP A 32 42.85 -3.75 -4.79
C TRP A 32 41.89 -2.62 -5.18
N LYS A 33 42.15 -1.92 -6.28
CA LYS A 33 41.31 -0.88 -6.80
C LYS A 33 39.89 -1.38 -7.09
N TRP A 34 39.75 -2.52 -7.78
CA TRP A 34 38.45 -3.12 -8.04
C TRP A 34 37.74 -3.59 -6.77
N PHE A 35 38.47 -4.15 -5.83
CA PHE A 35 37.95 -4.55 -4.54
C PHE A 35 37.41 -3.36 -3.73
N THR A 36 38.19 -2.28 -3.63
CA THR A 36 37.74 -1.06 -2.94
C THR A 36 36.53 -0.44 -3.61
N LEU A 37 36.50 -0.39 -4.95
CA LEU A 37 35.36 0.13 -5.70
C LEU A 37 34.09 -0.72 -5.42
N ALA A 38 34.21 -2.05 -5.40
CA ALA A 38 33.11 -2.95 -5.09
C ALA A 38 32.61 -2.74 -3.64
N CYS A 39 33.52 -2.59 -2.68
CA CYS A 39 33.12 -2.31 -1.28
C CYS A 39 32.41 -0.96 -1.16
N VAL A 40 32.93 0.09 -1.78
CA VAL A 40 32.32 1.44 -1.76
C VAL A 40 30.94 1.42 -2.42
N SER A 41 30.83 0.78 -3.59
CA SER A 41 29.53 0.69 -4.28
C SER A 41 28.50 -0.11 -3.48
N SER A 42 28.93 -1.23 -2.87
CA SER A 42 28.07 -2.02 -2.00
C SER A 42 27.60 -1.23 -0.77
N ALA A 43 28.50 -0.51 -0.11
CA ALA A 43 28.17 0.35 1.02
C ALA A 43 27.20 1.48 0.60
N ALA A 44 27.41 2.08 -0.57
CA ALA A 44 26.51 3.09 -1.10
C ALA A 44 25.11 2.54 -1.41
N CYS A 45 25.02 1.33 -1.98
CA CYS A 45 23.72 0.66 -2.22
C CYS A 45 22.98 0.38 -0.91
N VAL A 46 23.67 -0.20 0.09
CA VAL A 46 23.08 -0.47 1.41
C VAL A 46 22.63 0.84 2.08
N GLY A 47 23.44 1.89 1.99
CA GLY A 47 23.09 3.21 2.50
C GLY A 47 21.84 3.80 1.81
N ALA A 48 21.77 3.71 0.49
CA ALA A 48 20.62 4.17 -0.27
C ALA A 48 19.34 3.38 0.07
N GLU A 49 19.45 2.07 0.20
CA GLU A 49 18.35 1.19 0.61
C GLU A 49 17.87 1.55 2.03
N TYR A 50 18.78 1.73 2.98
CA TYR A 50 18.43 2.18 4.33
C TYR A 50 17.69 3.51 4.33
N VAL A 51 18.19 4.51 3.58
CA VAL A 51 17.53 5.81 3.45
C VAL A 51 16.15 5.67 2.81
N PHE A 52 16.03 4.86 1.75
CA PHE A 52 14.74 4.60 1.11
C PHE A 52 13.74 4.02 2.12
N TYR A 53 14.07 2.92 2.78
CA TYR A 53 13.15 2.28 3.72
C TYR A 53 12.88 3.08 5.00
N LYS A 54 13.74 4.03 5.33
CA LYS A 54 13.48 4.98 6.43
C LYS A 54 12.32 5.92 6.11
N TYR A 55 12.24 6.41 4.87
CA TYR A 55 11.27 7.43 4.46
C TYR A 55 10.10 6.89 3.63
N TRP A 56 10.29 5.77 3.00
CA TRP A 56 9.32 5.18 2.07
C TRP A 56 8.99 3.74 2.41
N ALA A 57 7.84 3.28 1.92
CA ALA A 57 7.48 1.87 1.92
C ALA A 57 6.82 1.52 0.59
N ILE A 58 7.02 0.27 0.17
CA ILE A 58 6.27 -0.32 -0.94
C ILE A 58 5.16 -1.16 -0.33
N GLY A 59 3.92 -0.91 -0.74
CA GLY A 59 2.77 -1.75 -0.43
C GLY A 59 2.39 -2.57 -1.65
N ILE A 60 2.04 -3.83 -1.43
CA ILE A 60 1.54 -4.72 -2.48
C ILE A 60 0.17 -5.23 -2.03
N ASP A 61 -0.85 -5.00 -2.86
CA ASP A 61 -2.18 -5.56 -2.64
C ASP A 61 -2.29 -6.91 -3.34
N SER A 62 -2.29 -7.96 -2.54
CA SER A 62 -2.45 -9.36 -2.98
C SER A 62 -3.91 -9.83 -2.95
N GLN A 63 -4.85 -8.98 -2.53
CA GLN A 63 -6.26 -9.35 -2.38
C GLN A 63 -6.93 -9.56 -3.75
N VAL A 64 -7.84 -10.54 -3.80
CA VAL A 64 -8.65 -10.81 -4.99
C VAL A 64 -9.61 -9.64 -5.25
N PHE A 65 -10.21 -9.10 -4.20
CA PHE A 65 -11.10 -7.93 -4.27
C PHE A 65 -10.37 -6.68 -3.80
N ARG A 66 -9.88 -5.91 -4.78
CA ARG A 66 -9.14 -4.68 -4.51
C ARG A 66 -10.05 -3.57 -3.98
N CYS A 67 -9.48 -2.71 -3.16
CA CYS A 67 -10.16 -1.51 -2.67
C CYS A 67 -10.00 -0.33 -3.61
N ILE A 68 -8.88 -0.28 -4.32
CA ILE A 68 -8.49 0.72 -5.32
C ILE A 68 -7.98 -0.05 -6.54
N ASP A 69 -8.15 0.50 -7.74
CA ASP A 69 -7.67 -0.13 -8.96
C ASP A 69 -6.15 0.06 -9.14
N ALA A 70 -5.40 -0.50 -8.21
CA ALA A 70 -3.94 -0.55 -8.20
C ALA A 70 -3.47 -1.75 -7.38
N ARG A 71 -2.25 -2.21 -7.63
CA ARG A 71 -1.64 -3.33 -6.89
C ARG A 71 -0.37 -2.95 -6.14
N VAL A 72 0.35 -1.96 -6.61
CA VAL A 72 1.62 -1.52 -6.03
C VAL A 72 1.50 -0.06 -5.60
N TYR A 73 1.90 0.23 -4.39
CA TYR A 73 1.79 1.55 -3.78
C TYR A 73 3.14 2.03 -3.29
N LEU A 74 3.51 3.28 -3.62
CA LEU A 74 4.64 3.97 -3.01
C LEU A 74 4.12 4.87 -1.89
N ILE A 75 4.49 4.56 -0.65
CA ILE A 75 3.94 5.16 0.57
C ILE A 75 5.04 5.98 1.24
N SER A 76 4.79 7.27 1.47
CA SER A 76 5.65 8.11 2.30
C SER A 76 5.34 7.89 3.77
N LYS A 77 6.35 7.52 4.58
CA LYS A 77 6.20 7.35 6.03
C LYS A 77 6.25 8.67 6.81
N THR A 78 6.70 9.74 6.18
CA THR A 78 6.85 11.07 6.78
C THR A 78 5.67 11.97 6.52
N ASP A 79 4.99 11.81 5.38
CA ASP A 79 3.79 12.59 5.04
C ASP A 79 2.54 11.84 5.52
N ARG A 80 2.17 12.10 6.78
CA ARG A 80 1.01 11.46 7.42
C ARG A 80 -0.18 12.41 7.56
N ARG A 81 -0.04 13.68 7.21
CA ARG A 81 -1.12 14.66 7.33
C ARG A 81 -2.25 14.33 6.35
N PRO A 82 -3.46 14.02 6.84
CA PRO A 82 -4.58 13.67 5.99
C PRO A 82 -4.95 14.82 5.05
N VAL A 83 -5.16 14.49 3.77
CA VAL A 83 -5.59 15.43 2.74
C VAL A 83 -6.77 14.79 2.01
N ARG A 84 -7.85 15.57 1.84
CA ARG A 84 -9.05 15.11 1.14
C ARG A 84 -8.74 14.66 -0.29
N ASP A 85 -9.41 13.61 -0.71
CA ASP A 85 -9.31 13.02 -2.04
C ASP A 85 -7.91 12.49 -2.42
N HIS A 86 -7.05 12.22 -1.41
CA HIS A 86 -5.78 11.54 -1.59
C HIS A 86 -5.79 10.16 -0.94
N ILE A 87 -4.95 9.28 -1.46
CA ILE A 87 -4.81 7.91 -0.96
C ILE A 87 -3.83 7.91 0.21
N PHE A 88 -4.21 7.19 1.26
CA PHE A 88 -3.37 6.94 2.42
C PHE A 88 -3.28 5.45 2.73
N ALA A 89 -2.12 5.02 3.20
CA ALA A 89 -1.94 3.73 3.83
C ALA A 89 -2.45 3.83 5.28
N ILE A 90 -3.33 2.91 5.66
CA ILE A 90 -4.07 2.93 6.93
C ILE A 90 -3.99 1.55 7.57
N ARG A 91 -3.80 1.50 8.88
CA ARG A 91 -3.96 0.28 9.69
C ARG A 91 -5.42 0.01 9.99
N ALA A 92 -5.86 -1.19 9.66
CA ALA A 92 -7.20 -1.64 10.02
C ALA A 92 -7.36 -1.68 11.55
N ALA A 93 -8.53 -1.23 12.02
CA ALA A 93 -9.03 -1.46 13.36
C ALA A 93 -10.55 -1.52 13.31
N ASN A 94 -11.15 -2.39 14.09
CA ASN A 94 -12.60 -2.65 14.12
C ASN A 94 -13.18 -3.12 12.76
N ALA A 95 -12.34 -3.70 11.89
CA ALA A 95 -12.74 -4.21 10.59
C ALA A 95 -12.84 -5.74 10.56
N ALA A 96 -12.52 -6.40 11.68
CA ALA A 96 -12.67 -7.84 11.83
C ALA A 96 -14.15 -8.27 11.72
N PRO A 97 -14.43 -9.47 11.23
CA PRO A 97 -13.51 -10.50 10.76
C PRO A 97 -13.06 -10.32 9.29
N VAL A 98 -13.55 -9.30 8.58
CA VAL A 98 -13.29 -9.12 7.13
C VAL A 98 -11.84 -8.73 6.87
N ILE A 99 -11.33 -7.80 7.68
CA ILE A 99 -9.92 -7.38 7.64
C ILE A 99 -9.38 -7.52 9.07
N PRO A 100 -8.32 -8.32 9.29
CA PRO A 100 -7.68 -8.42 10.59
C PRO A 100 -7.16 -7.08 11.09
N ASP A 101 -7.27 -6.85 12.40
CA ASP A 101 -6.73 -5.64 13.01
C ASP A 101 -5.21 -5.55 12.81
N GLY A 102 -4.74 -4.35 12.48
CA GLY A 102 -3.33 -4.08 12.19
C GLY A 102 -2.93 -4.34 10.74
N GLU A 103 -3.78 -4.94 9.90
CA GLU A 103 -3.48 -5.11 8.49
C GLU A 103 -3.48 -3.75 7.76
N ARG A 104 -2.57 -3.62 6.78
CA ARG A 104 -2.44 -2.38 5.99
C ARG A 104 -3.42 -2.40 4.82
N MET A 105 -4.14 -1.31 4.67
CA MET A 105 -5.02 -1.07 3.53
C MET A 105 -4.77 0.31 2.93
N ALA A 106 -5.03 0.47 1.63
CA ALA A 106 -4.98 1.75 0.95
C ALA A 106 -6.40 2.27 0.73
N LYS A 107 -6.68 3.51 1.12
CA LYS A 107 -8.00 4.15 0.97
C LYS A 107 -7.86 5.64 0.67
N TYR A 108 -8.85 6.19 -0.02
CA TYR A 108 -9.01 7.64 -0.16
C TYR A 108 -9.58 8.23 1.13
N ILE A 109 -9.05 9.36 1.58
CA ILE A 109 -9.69 10.21 2.59
C ILE A 109 -10.81 10.99 1.91
N ARG A 110 -12.06 10.69 2.22
CA ARG A 110 -13.23 11.38 1.64
C ARG A 110 -13.85 12.39 2.60
N GLY A 111 -13.78 12.15 3.91
CA GLY A 111 -14.26 13.05 4.95
C GLY A 111 -13.16 13.41 5.94
N MET A 112 -13.19 14.63 6.42
CA MET A 112 -12.27 15.23 7.38
C MET A 112 -13.04 15.56 8.68
N PRO A 113 -12.35 15.79 9.82
CA PRO A 113 -12.99 16.30 11.04
C PRO A 113 -13.92 17.47 10.76
N GLY A 114 -15.12 17.46 11.36
CA GLY A 114 -16.17 18.46 11.17
C GLY A 114 -17.08 18.24 9.96
N ASP A 115 -16.76 17.33 9.05
CA ASP A 115 -17.63 17.03 7.91
C ASP A 115 -18.89 16.29 8.33
N LEU A 116 -19.99 16.59 7.68
CA LEU A 116 -21.23 15.83 7.75
C LEU A 116 -21.18 14.68 6.72
N VAL A 117 -21.14 13.46 7.21
CA VAL A 117 -21.29 12.25 6.40
C VAL A 117 -22.73 11.75 6.49
N GLU A 118 -23.30 11.43 5.35
CA GLU A 118 -24.64 10.88 5.23
C GLU A 118 -24.63 9.62 4.36
N ILE A 119 -25.27 8.57 4.84
CA ILE A 119 -25.67 7.40 4.04
C ILE A 119 -27.17 7.48 3.87
N THR A 120 -27.61 7.72 2.64
CA THR A 120 -29.01 7.92 2.31
C THR A 120 -29.79 6.60 2.22
N PRO A 121 -31.14 6.61 2.24
CA PRO A 121 -31.95 5.40 2.07
C PRO A 121 -31.75 4.69 0.72
N ASP A 122 -31.34 5.42 -0.32
CA ASP A 122 -30.95 4.89 -1.64
C ASP A 122 -29.44 4.55 -1.74
N PHE A 123 -28.78 4.46 -0.57
CA PHE A 123 -27.39 4.03 -0.42
C PHE A 123 -26.35 4.93 -1.10
N GLN A 124 -26.65 6.20 -1.31
CA GLN A 124 -25.63 7.18 -1.67
C GLN A 124 -24.84 7.57 -0.43
N ILE A 125 -23.52 7.72 -0.59
CA ILE A 125 -22.65 8.21 0.47
C ILE A 125 -22.30 9.66 0.14
N LEU A 126 -22.74 10.57 0.99
CA LEU A 126 -22.52 12.00 0.83
C LEU A 126 -21.58 12.52 1.92
N VAL A 127 -20.71 13.44 1.54
CA VAL A 127 -19.89 14.23 2.48
C VAL A 127 -20.17 15.70 2.19
N ASN A 128 -20.72 16.40 3.17
CA ASN A 128 -21.19 17.78 3.04
C ASN A 128 -22.10 17.96 1.81
N GLY A 129 -23.01 17.00 1.55
CA GLY A 129 -23.92 17.00 0.42
C GLY A 129 -23.30 16.55 -0.92
N ARG A 130 -21.97 16.40 -1.02
CA ARG A 130 -21.31 15.91 -2.23
C ARG A 130 -21.26 14.38 -2.23
N LYS A 131 -21.76 13.74 -3.29
CA LYS A 131 -21.68 12.29 -3.46
C LYS A 131 -20.22 11.87 -3.61
N VAL A 132 -19.77 10.95 -2.74
CA VAL A 132 -18.40 10.40 -2.73
C VAL A 132 -18.38 8.89 -3.02
N GLY A 133 -19.54 8.26 -3.07
CA GLY A 133 -19.69 6.86 -3.40
C GLY A 133 -21.13 6.39 -3.28
N GLU A 134 -21.35 5.10 -3.52
CA GLU A 134 -22.66 4.46 -3.43
C GLU A 134 -22.57 2.99 -3.08
N GLY A 135 -23.69 2.46 -2.62
CA GLY A 135 -23.91 1.04 -2.38
C GLY A 135 -23.33 0.52 -1.05
N LEU A 136 -24.06 -0.43 -0.48
CA LEU A 136 -23.68 -1.23 0.68
C LEU A 136 -23.56 -2.70 0.26
N HIS A 137 -22.62 -3.00 -0.66
CA HIS A 137 -22.52 -4.28 -1.35
C HIS A 137 -22.33 -5.49 -0.40
N HIS A 138 -21.66 -5.30 0.75
CA HIS A 138 -21.47 -6.36 1.74
C HIS A 138 -22.73 -6.65 2.55
N LEU A 139 -23.77 -5.83 2.44
CA LEU A 139 -25.04 -6.00 3.15
C LEU A 139 -26.18 -6.45 2.23
N GLN A 140 -25.92 -6.80 0.97
CA GLN A 140 -26.95 -7.20 0.01
C GLN A 140 -27.76 -8.43 0.45
N SER A 141 -27.11 -9.35 1.19
CA SER A 141 -27.76 -10.55 1.75
C SER A 141 -28.29 -10.33 3.19
N SER A 142 -28.16 -9.12 3.73
CA SER A 142 -28.60 -8.79 5.07
C SER A 142 -30.07 -8.36 5.08
N GLY A 143 -30.77 -8.67 6.15
CA GLY A 143 -32.16 -8.23 6.31
C GLY A 143 -32.29 -6.70 6.43
N PRO A 144 -33.48 -6.14 6.14
CA PRO A 144 -33.71 -4.68 6.12
C PRO A 144 -33.34 -4.00 7.44
N GLU A 145 -33.57 -4.67 8.57
CA GLU A 145 -33.29 -4.13 9.91
C GLU A 145 -31.76 -3.98 10.17
N VAL A 146 -30.94 -4.81 9.52
CA VAL A 146 -29.48 -4.68 9.59
C VAL A 146 -29.05 -3.50 8.76
N VAL A 147 -29.55 -3.38 7.53
CA VAL A 147 -29.23 -2.31 6.59
C VAL A 147 -29.61 -0.93 7.14
N LYS A 148 -30.77 -0.79 7.79
CA LYS A 148 -31.21 0.47 8.41
C LYS A 148 -30.20 1.05 9.40
N LYS A 149 -29.41 0.23 10.10
CA LYS A 149 -28.40 0.68 11.06
C LYS A 149 -27.25 1.47 10.41
N PHE A 150 -27.05 1.30 9.11
CA PHE A 150 -26.01 1.98 8.34
C PHE A 150 -26.51 3.27 7.69
N ILE A 151 -27.84 3.46 7.60
CA ILE A 151 -28.46 4.67 7.03
C ILE A 151 -28.51 5.75 8.09
N GLY A 152 -28.14 6.97 7.74
CA GLY A 152 -28.21 8.11 8.64
C GLY A 152 -27.12 9.14 8.39
N LYS A 153 -27.05 10.07 9.34
CA LYS A 153 -26.11 11.20 9.30
C LYS A 153 -25.22 11.18 10.53
N ARG A 154 -23.97 11.57 10.34
CA ARG A 154 -23.03 11.81 11.44
C ARG A 154 -22.08 12.95 11.11
N VAL A 155 -21.75 13.78 12.07
CA VAL A 155 -20.63 14.72 11.99
C VAL A 155 -19.37 14.00 12.47
N LEU A 156 -18.30 14.07 11.67
CA LEU A 156 -17.00 13.52 12.07
C LEU A 156 -16.42 14.36 13.21
N LYS A 157 -16.03 13.67 14.29
CA LYS A 157 -15.39 14.29 15.43
C LYS A 157 -13.95 14.71 15.10
N ASP A 158 -13.32 15.44 16.01
CA ASP A 158 -11.87 15.65 15.97
C ASP A 158 -11.18 14.31 15.91
N ASP A 159 -10.15 14.20 15.03
CA ASP A 159 -9.42 12.95 14.78
C ASP A 159 -10.21 11.82 14.08
N GLU A 160 -11.41 12.09 13.54
CA GLU A 160 -12.17 11.13 12.73
C GLU A 160 -12.07 11.45 11.24
N TYR A 161 -11.73 10.44 10.43
CA TYR A 161 -11.58 10.55 8.98
C TYR A 161 -12.43 9.48 8.30
N TRP A 162 -13.22 9.89 7.30
CA TRP A 162 -14.02 8.98 6.51
C TRP A 162 -13.22 8.50 5.31
N VAL A 163 -12.95 7.20 5.25
CA VAL A 163 -12.11 6.60 4.22
C VAL A 163 -12.91 5.66 3.34
N MET A 164 -12.63 5.70 2.03
CA MET A 164 -13.33 4.87 1.04
C MET A 164 -12.38 4.37 -0.04
N GLY A 165 -12.67 3.17 -0.54
CA GLY A 165 -12.11 2.70 -1.80
C GLY A 165 -12.94 3.17 -2.99
N THR A 166 -12.40 2.98 -4.20
CA THR A 166 -13.11 3.29 -5.46
C THR A 166 -13.87 2.09 -6.00
N MET A 167 -13.50 0.89 -5.58
CA MET A 167 -14.14 -0.34 -6.05
C MET A 167 -15.46 -0.58 -5.32
N PRO A 168 -16.52 -1.06 -6.01
CA PRO A 168 -17.84 -1.28 -5.41
C PRO A 168 -17.81 -2.20 -4.18
N LYS A 169 -16.98 -3.25 -4.23
CA LYS A 169 -16.81 -4.22 -3.14
C LYS A 169 -15.74 -3.82 -2.11
N SER A 170 -15.29 -2.56 -2.09
CA SER A 170 -14.36 -2.09 -1.07
C SER A 170 -15.00 -2.17 0.31
N PHE A 171 -14.31 -2.81 1.26
CA PHE A 171 -14.68 -2.78 2.67
C PHE A 171 -13.99 -1.58 3.31
N ASP A 172 -14.77 -0.59 3.76
CA ASP A 172 -14.29 0.73 4.17
C ASP A 172 -15.21 1.38 5.22
N SER A 173 -15.09 2.67 5.45
CA SER A 173 -15.85 3.40 6.49
C SER A 173 -17.37 3.25 6.41
N ARG A 174 -17.91 2.82 5.28
CA ARG A 174 -19.32 2.47 5.16
C ARG A 174 -19.75 1.37 6.15
N TYR A 175 -18.80 0.50 6.53
CA TYR A 175 -19.05 -0.70 7.34
C TYR A 175 -18.50 -0.61 8.77
N TYR A 176 -17.25 -0.13 8.92
CA TYR A 176 -16.58 -0.06 10.23
C TYR A 176 -16.52 1.35 10.84
N GLY A 177 -17.06 2.34 10.14
CA GLY A 177 -17.03 3.73 10.60
C GLY A 177 -15.72 4.47 10.27
N PRO A 178 -15.51 5.65 10.85
CA PRO A 178 -14.32 6.46 10.59
C PRO A 178 -13.05 5.84 11.18
N VAL A 179 -11.92 6.21 10.60
CA VAL A 179 -10.58 5.90 11.13
C VAL A 179 -10.02 7.09 11.88
N HIS A 180 -9.04 6.85 12.75
CA HIS A 180 -8.34 7.87 13.53
C HIS A 180 -6.95 8.15 12.96
N PHE A 181 -6.40 9.33 13.25
CA PHE A 181 -5.06 9.72 12.78
C PHE A 181 -3.97 8.70 13.13
N ARG A 182 -4.06 8.08 14.31
CA ARG A 182 -3.10 7.04 14.75
C ARG A 182 -3.02 5.85 13.80
N GLN A 183 -4.10 5.57 13.05
CA GLN A 183 -4.17 4.47 12.08
C GLN A 183 -3.54 4.85 10.73
N ILE A 184 -3.34 6.14 10.46
CA ILE A 184 -2.77 6.63 9.19
C ILE A 184 -1.27 6.48 9.24
N GLU A 185 -0.71 5.65 8.35
CA GLU A 185 0.73 5.37 8.27
C GLU A 185 1.47 6.34 7.36
N GLY A 186 0.83 6.76 6.27
CA GLY A 186 1.45 7.66 5.32
C GLY A 186 0.66 7.84 4.04
N ARG A 187 1.00 8.89 3.30
CA ARG A 187 0.38 9.22 2.01
C ARG A 187 0.94 8.35 0.90
N VAL A 188 0.05 7.91 0.02
CA VAL A 188 0.44 7.19 -1.20
C VAL A 188 0.67 8.20 -2.32
N TYR A 189 1.89 8.20 -2.88
CA TYR A 189 2.30 9.10 -3.97
C TYR A 189 2.18 8.47 -5.35
N ALA A 190 2.32 7.14 -5.42
CA ALA A 190 2.14 6.40 -6.66
C ALA A 190 1.38 5.11 -6.40
N ALA A 191 0.49 4.77 -7.31
CA ALA A 191 -0.31 3.54 -7.30
C ALA A 191 -0.38 2.99 -8.73
N PHE A 192 -0.01 1.71 -8.91
CA PHE A 192 0.12 1.02 -10.20
C PHE A 192 -0.65 -0.29 -10.21
#